data_1f9897bdf3a8e29633b8251c715f0058
#
_entry.id   1f9897bdf3a8e29633b8251c715f0058
#
_cell.length_a   1.000
_cell.length_b   1.000
_cell.length_c   1.000
_cell.angle_alpha   90.00
_cell.angle_beta   90.00
_cell.angle_gamma   90.00
#
_symmetry.space_group_name_H-M   'P 1'
#
loop_
_entity.id
_entity.type
_entity.pdbx_description
1 polymer ?
#
loop_
_entity_poly.entity_id
_entity_poly.type
_entity_poly.pdbx_seq_one_letter_code
_entity_poly.pdbx_strand_id
1 'polypeptide(L)'
;KRQLLLISQKACAVYIIFSLLLAVNGILLMIMDIYDGKESMKNRPMKGFIQVLQVLLFFVGGIVIIAIIVNKSPASLFAGLGASAAILMLVFKDSILGFVAGIQLSANDMVRPGDWITLPSGAANGTVQEITLNTVKIQNFDNTISTVPPYTLVSSPFQNWRGMVQSGGRRVMKNITLDLTTLQFCTPEMLDRYRKEIPLMADYQPEAGVVPTNSQVYRVYIERYLCSLPVVNQDLDLIISQKEATMYGAVSYTHLTLPTK
;
A
#
# COMPACT_ATOMS: atom_id res chain seq x y z
N LYS A 1 -15.81 58.26 -34.41
CA LYS A 1 -15.59 58.73 -33.01
C LYS A 1 -16.00 57.64 -32.00
N ARG A 2 -17.20 57.01 -32.13
CA ARG A 2 -17.71 55.99 -31.16
C ARG A 2 -16.84 54.70 -31.13
N GLN A 3 -16.35 54.26 -32.30
CA GLN A 3 -15.47 53.09 -32.40
C GLN A 3 -14.09 53.31 -31.76
N LEU A 4 -13.52 54.51 -31.95
CA LEU A 4 -12.26 54.90 -31.33
C LEU A 4 -12.34 54.96 -29.80
N LEU A 5 -13.47 55.45 -29.26
CA LEU A 5 -13.72 55.47 -27.83
C LEU A 5 -13.84 54.05 -27.25
N LEU A 6 -14.50 53.11 -27.95
CA LEU A 6 -14.58 51.73 -27.53
C LEU A 6 -13.24 51.02 -27.55
N ILE A 7 -12.38 51.30 -28.54
CA ILE A 7 -11.05 50.72 -28.63
C ILE A 7 -10.16 51.28 -27.52
N SER A 8 -10.21 52.59 -27.24
CA SER A 8 -9.42 53.18 -26.15
C SER A 8 -9.86 52.69 -24.78
N GLN A 9 -11.16 52.49 -24.53
CA GLN A 9 -11.66 51.91 -23.29
C GLN A 9 -11.16 50.48 -23.06
N LYS A 10 -11.19 49.65 -24.12
CA LYS A 10 -10.65 48.28 -24.04
C LYS A 10 -9.15 48.29 -23.81
N ALA A 11 -8.40 49.12 -24.50
CA ALA A 11 -6.95 49.24 -24.31
C ALA A 11 -6.60 49.64 -22.86
N CYS A 12 -7.32 50.64 -22.31
CA CYS A 12 -7.17 51.00 -20.90
C CYS A 12 -7.52 49.86 -19.93
N ALA A 13 -8.63 49.14 -20.17
CA ALA A 13 -9.02 48.02 -19.35
C ALA A 13 -7.98 46.88 -19.39
N VAL A 14 -7.48 46.52 -20.56
CA VAL A 14 -6.41 45.52 -20.72
C VAL A 14 -5.12 45.97 -20.00
N TYR A 15 -4.74 47.25 -20.14
CA TYR A 15 -3.58 47.81 -19.47
C TYR A 15 -3.72 47.70 -17.93
N ILE A 16 -4.87 48.08 -17.38
CA ILE A 16 -5.13 48.02 -15.95
C ILE A 16 -5.03 46.58 -15.44
N ILE A 17 -5.66 45.62 -16.14
CA ILE A 17 -5.60 44.21 -15.73
C ILE A 17 -4.19 43.66 -15.81
N PHE A 18 -3.44 43.99 -16.90
CA PHE A 18 -2.06 43.57 -17.05
C PHE A 18 -1.16 44.15 -15.96
N SER A 19 -1.32 45.43 -15.62
CA SER A 19 -0.59 46.06 -14.53
C SER A 19 -0.93 45.43 -13.17
N LEU A 20 -2.21 45.08 -12.94
CA LEU A 20 -2.63 44.40 -11.73
C LEU A 20 -2.00 42.98 -11.62
N LEU A 21 -1.95 42.25 -12.71
CA LEU A 21 -1.31 40.93 -12.76
C LEU A 21 0.17 41.01 -12.41
N LEU A 22 0.88 42.00 -12.96
CA LEU A 22 2.29 42.23 -12.64
C LEU A 22 2.48 42.63 -11.18
N ALA A 23 1.61 43.48 -10.62
CA ALA A 23 1.66 43.88 -9.22
C ALA A 23 1.45 42.64 -8.29
N VAL A 24 0.45 41.81 -8.56
CA VAL A 24 0.20 40.58 -7.78
C VAL A 24 1.36 39.60 -7.93
N ASN A 25 1.92 39.46 -9.15
CA ASN A 25 3.10 38.63 -9.37
C ASN A 25 4.31 39.15 -8.59
N GLY A 26 4.51 40.47 -8.52
CA GLY A 26 5.56 41.09 -7.71
C GLY A 26 5.41 40.78 -6.21
N ILE A 27 4.18 40.79 -5.68
CA ILE A 27 3.88 40.35 -4.30
C ILE A 27 4.25 38.88 -4.09
N LEU A 28 3.91 38.00 -5.03
CA LEU A 28 4.25 36.57 -4.95
C LEU A 28 5.76 36.35 -4.92
N LEU A 29 6.51 37.10 -5.74
CA LEU A 29 7.97 37.04 -5.75
C LEU A 29 8.57 37.59 -4.45
N MET A 30 8.04 38.70 -3.91
CA MET A 30 8.45 39.25 -2.61
C MET A 30 8.23 38.24 -1.46
N ILE A 31 7.11 37.53 -1.49
CA ILE A 31 6.83 36.44 -0.52
C ILE A 31 7.89 35.36 -0.66
N MET A 32 8.25 34.96 -1.88
CA MET A 32 9.27 33.95 -2.13
C MET A 32 10.64 34.39 -1.58
N ASP A 33 11.05 35.64 -1.82
CA ASP A 33 12.32 36.18 -1.35
C ASP A 33 12.39 36.22 0.20
N ILE A 34 11.28 36.57 0.86
CA ILE A 34 11.17 36.54 2.33
C ILE A 34 11.33 35.12 2.87
N TYR A 35 10.77 34.11 2.19
CA TYR A 35 10.91 32.70 2.56
C TYR A 35 12.32 32.17 2.34
N ASP A 36 12.94 32.49 1.21
CA ASP A 36 14.31 32.06 0.88
C ASP A 36 15.36 32.68 1.82
N GLY A 37 15.08 33.86 2.38
CA GLY A 37 15.94 34.56 3.35
C GLY A 37 15.95 33.96 4.76
N LYS A 38 15.05 33.00 5.09
CA LYS A 38 14.99 32.36 6.42
C LYS A 38 15.62 30.97 6.38
N GLU A 39 16.78 30.78 7.02
CA GLU A 39 17.49 29.49 7.10
C GLU A 39 16.63 28.32 7.62
N SER A 40 15.67 28.59 8.50
CA SER A 40 14.74 27.59 9.06
C SER A 40 13.75 27.00 8.05
N MET A 41 13.62 27.58 6.86
CA MET A 41 12.62 27.19 5.84
C MET A 41 13.21 26.66 4.54
N LYS A 42 14.52 26.59 4.43
CA LYS A 42 15.28 26.17 3.24
C LYS A 42 14.95 24.78 2.70
N ASN A 43 14.37 23.90 3.54
CA ASN A 43 14.01 22.51 3.18
C ASN A 43 12.53 22.34 2.77
N ARG A 44 11.76 23.41 2.61
CA ARG A 44 10.35 23.29 2.20
C ARG A 44 10.18 23.66 0.72
N PRO A 45 9.42 22.89 -0.08
CA PRO A 45 9.26 23.12 -1.53
C PRO A 45 8.31 24.28 -1.85
N MET A 46 8.48 25.46 -1.19
CA MET A 46 7.61 26.63 -1.36
C MET A 46 7.72 27.23 -2.76
N LYS A 47 8.89 27.11 -3.40
CA LYS A 47 9.14 27.60 -4.76
C LYS A 47 8.17 27.00 -5.79
N GLY A 48 7.91 25.70 -5.70
CA GLY A 48 6.94 25.03 -6.57
C GLY A 48 5.50 25.54 -6.38
N PHE A 49 5.08 25.81 -5.13
CA PHE A 49 3.75 26.35 -4.85
C PHE A 49 3.57 27.75 -5.45
N ILE A 50 4.57 28.62 -5.29
CA ILE A 50 4.51 30.00 -5.84
C ILE A 50 4.47 29.94 -7.37
N GLN A 51 5.26 29.06 -8.02
CA GLN A 51 5.22 28.88 -9.46
C GLN A 51 3.85 28.43 -9.96
N VAL A 52 3.19 27.49 -9.29
CA VAL A 52 1.82 27.06 -9.63
C VAL A 52 0.85 28.25 -9.50
N LEU A 53 0.97 29.03 -8.43
CA LEU A 53 0.13 30.21 -8.21
C LEU A 53 0.32 31.26 -9.30
N GLN A 54 1.56 31.49 -9.74
CA GLN A 54 1.89 32.38 -10.85
C GLN A 54 1.28 31.92 -12.17
N VAL A 55 1.38 30.61 -12.48
CA VAL A 55 0.77 30.03 -13.69
C VAL A 55 -0.75 30.23 -13.67
N LEU A 56 -1.41 29.95 -12.53
CA LEU A 56 -2.86 30.17 -12.34
C LEU A 56 -3.23 31.64 -12.51
N LEU A 57 -2.46 32.57 -11.91
CA LEU A 57 -2.67 34.00 -12.00
C LEU A 57 -2.65 34.48 -13.45
N PHE A 58 -1.61 34.10 -14.20
CA PHE A 58 -1.48 34.51 -15.61
C PHE A 58 -2.50 33.80 -16.51
N PHE A 59 -2.89 32.56 -16.21
CA PHE A 59 -3.94 31.84 -16.95
C PHE A 59 -5.30 32.53 -16.78
N VAL A 60 -5.70 32.81 -15.55
CA VAL A 60 -6.98 33.52 -15.27
C VAL A 60 -6.94 34.92 -15.85
N GLY A 61 -5.86 35.67 -15.65
CA GLY A 61 -5.70 37.01 -16.20
C GLY A 61 -5.74 37.02 -17.73
N GLY A 62 -5.11 36.07 -18.37
CA GLY A 62 -5.15 35.91 -19.83
C GLY A 62 -6.58 35.69 -20.36
N ILE A 63 -7.37 34.83 -19.69
CA ILE A 63 -8.78 34.61 -20.06
C ILE A 63 -9.59 35.91 -19.90
N VAL A 64 -9.37 36.66 -18.82
CA VAL A 64 -10.07 37.96 -18.63
C VAL A 64 -9.69 38.97 -19.72
N ILE A 65 -8.42 39.07 -20.10
CA ILE A 65 -7.96 39.92 -21.18
C ILE A 65 -8.62 39.52 -22.52
N ILE A 66 -8.64 38.21 -22.84
CA ILE A 66 -9.29 37.71 -24.05
C ILE A 66 -10.80 38.03 -24.03
N ALA A 67 -11.46 37.87 -22.87
CA ALA A 67 -12.87 38.19 -22.71
C ALA A 67 -13.19 39.66 -23.09
N ILE A 68 -12.36 40.59 -22.65
CA ILE A 68 -12.48 42.01 -22.96
C ILE A 68 -12.29 42.27 -24.47
N ILE A 69 -11.30 41.64 -25.09
CA ILE A 69 -11.00 41.81 -26.52
C ILE A 69 -12.19 41.29 -27.35
N VAL A 70 -12.70 40.11 -27.02
CA VAL A 70 -13.78 39.43 -27.77
C VAL A 70 -15.20 39.95 -27.40
N ASN A 71 -15.33 40.86 -26.43
CA ASN A 71 -16.62 41.34 -25.89
C ASN A 71 -17.50 40.25 -25.34
N LYS A 72 -16.94 39.28 -24.66
CA LYS A 72 -17.68 38.23 -23.97
C LYS A 72 -17.47 38.35 -22.45
N SER A 73 -18.39 37.83 -21.66
CA SER A 73 -18.17 37.79 -20.23
C SER A 73 -17.07 36.75 -19.89
N PRO A 74 -16.15 37.07 -18.97
CA PRO A 74 -15.16 36.08 -18.52
C PRO A 74 -15.81 34.77 -18.06
N ALA A 75 -16.98 34.85 -17.38
CA ALA A 75 -17.72 33.69 -16.92
C ALA A 75 -18.16 32.75 -18.06
N SER A 76 -18.55 33.29 -19.21
CA SER A 76 -18.95 32.47 -20.38
C SER A 76 -17.74 31.74 -21.00
N LEU A 77 -16.56 32.36 -20.99
CA LEU A 77 -15.32 31.72 -21.45
C LEU A 77 -14.87 30.62 -20.48
N PHE A 78 -14.91 30.89 -19.18
CA PHE A 78 -14.63 29.88 -18.17
C PHE A 78 -15.59 28.70 -18.23
N ALA A 79 -16.91 28.96 -18.44
CA ALA A 79 -17.90 27.90 -18.57
C ALA A 79 -17.61 27.00 -19.79
N GLY A 80 -17.28 27.61 -20.94
CA GLY A 80 -16.92 26.87 -22.16
C GLY A 80 -15.66 26.04 -22.00
N LEU A 81 -14.59 26.64 -21.43
CA LEU A 81 -13.34 25.95 -21.15
C LEU A 81 -13.53 24.84 -20.12
N GLY A 82 -14.32 25.09 -19.06
CA GLY A 82 -14.62 24.11 -18.03
C GLY A 82 -15.37 22.90 -18.57
N ALA A 83 -16.36 23.11 -19.43
CA ALA A 83 -17.08 22.04 -20.08
C ALA A 83 -16.16 21.18 -20.97
N SER A 84 -15.30 21.82 -21.76
CA SER A 84 -14.29 21.12 -22.59
C SER A 84 -13.29 20.35 -21.73
N ALA A 85 -12.80 20.96 -20.64
CA ALA A 85 -11.89 20.32 -19.71
C ALA A 85 -12.51 19.11 -19.01
N ALA A 86 -13.80 19.18 -18.64
CA ALA A 86 -14.52 18.06 -18.04
C ALA A 86 -14.63 16.86 -19.01
N ILE A 87 -14.92 17.12 -20.29
CA ILE A 87 -14.96 16.07 -21.31
C ILE A 87 -13.57 15.45 -21.49
N LEU A 88 -12.51 16.27 -21.60
CA LEU A 88 -11.15 15.77 -21.71
C LEU A 88 -10.72 14.96 -20.49
N MET A 89 -11.06 15.43 -19.28
CA MET A 89 -10.77 14.70 -18.04
C MET A 89 -11.49 13.35 -18.00
N LEU A 90 -12.73 13.26 -18.52
CA LEU A 90 -13.47 12.00 -18.59
C LEU A 90 -12.79 11.01 -19.55
N VAL A 91 -12.33 11.50 -20.72
CA VAL A 91 -11.64 10.68 -21.72
C VAL A 91 -10.30 10.16 -21.20
N PHE A 92 -9.54 10.99 -20.48
CA PHE A 92 -8.21 10.65 -19.98
C PHE A 92 -8.20 10.12 -18.54
N LYS A 93 -9.36 9.95 -17.91
CA LYS A 93 -9.49 9.55 -16.51
C LYS A 93 -8.63 8.33 -16.17
N ASP A 94 -8.77 7.26 -16.93
CA ASP A 94 -8.06 6.00 -16.64
C ASP A 94 -6.56 6.11 -16.86
N SER A 95 -6.14 6.89 -17.85
CA SER A 95 -4.72 7.18 -18.09
C SER A 95 -4.11 7.98 -16.95
N ILE A 96 -4.82 8.99 -16.45
CA ILE A 96 -4.37 9.81 -15.30
C ILE A 96 -4.30 8.94 -14.04
N LEU A 97 -5.33 8.14 -13.77
CA LEU A 97 -5.34 7.22 -12.62
C LEU A 97 -4.20 6.21 -12.71
N GLY A 98 -3.95 5.63 -13.88
CA GLY A 98 -2.83 4.71 -14.11
C GLY A 98 -1.48 5.36 -13.85
N PHE A 99 -1.28 6.58 -14.37
CA PHE A 99 -0.05 7.35 -14.16
C PHE A 99 0.20 7.67 -12.68
N VAL A 100 -0.81 8.22 -11.99
CA VAL A 100 -0.70 8.55 -10.56
C VAL A 100 -0.45 7.30 -9.72
N ALA A 101 -1.14 6.20 -10.02
CA ALA A 101 -0.94 4.93 -9.35
C ALA A 101 0.46 4.36 -9.59
N GLY A 102 1.00 4.46 -10.81
CA GLY A 102 2.38 4.07 -11.13
C GLY A 102 3.42 4.82 -10.28
N ILE A 103 3.22 6.13 -10.13
CA ILE A 103 4.07 6.95 -9.24
C ILE A 103 3.93 6.49 -7.77
N GLN A 104 2.70 6.27 -7.29
CA GLN A 104 2.45 5.82 -5.91
C GLN A 104 3.09 4.46 -5.62
N LEU A 105 2.97 3.49 -6.53
CA LEU A 105 3.60 2.17 -6.39
C LEU A 105 5.11 2.29 -6.23
N SER A 106 5.74 3.15 -7.03
CA SER A 106 7.18 3.38 -7.00
C SER A 106 7.62 4.19 -5.78
N ALA A 107 6.94 5.30 -5.48
CA ALA A 107 7.31 6.20 -4.38
C ALA A 107 7.14 5.56 -3.00
N ASN A 108 6.12 4.71 -2.83
CA ASN A 108 5.86 3.99 -1.58
C ASN A 108 6.52 2.60 -1.55
N ASP A 109 7.30 2.24 -2.56
CA ASP A 109 7.96 0.93 -2.66
C ASP A 109 7.03 -0.27 -2.45
N MET A 110 5.80 -0.17 -2.97
CA MET A 110 4.79 -1.19 -2.76
C MET A 110 5.10 -2.49 -3.52
N VAL A 111 5.65 -2.35 -4.73
CA VAL A 111 6.00 -3.48 -5.63
C VAL A 111 7.24 -3.13 -6.43
N ARG A 112 8.12 -4.11 -6.62
CA ARG A 112 9.30 -4.02 -7.50
C ARG A 112 9.29 -5.14 -8.55
N PRO A 113 9.93 -4.95 -9.70
CA PRO A 113 10.22 -6.08 -10.58
C PRO A 113 10.99 -7.18 -9.83
N GLY A 114 10.57 -8.43 -10.00
CA GLY A 114 11.09 -9.57 -9.26
C GLY A 114 10.28 -9.95 -8.00
N ASP A 115 9.38 -9.12 -7.52
CA ASP A 115 8.51 -9.46 -6.40
C ASP A 115 7.48 -10.53 -6.78
N TRP A 116 7.29 -11.48 -5.91
CA TRP A 116 6.13 -12.36 -5.98
C TRP A 116 4.92 -11.68 -5.34
N ILE A 117 3.84 -11.54 -6.10
CA ILE A 117 2.58 -10.96 -5.63
C ILE A 117 1.40 -11.88 -5.91
N THR A 118 0.38 -11.77 -5.07
CA THR A 118 -0.90 -12.48 -5.25
C THR A 118 -2.05 -11.49 -5.13
N LEU A 119 -2.91 -11.47 -6.14
CA LEU A 119 -4.15 -10.69 -6.12
C LEU A 119 -5.30 -11.55 -5.60
N PRO A 120 -6.12 -11.05 -4.64
CA PRO A 120 -7.21 -11.81 -4.04
C PRO A 120 -8.28 -12.29 -5.04
N SER A 121 -8.45 -11.56 -6.13
CA SER A 121 -9.38 -11.91 -7.23
C SER A 121 -8.96 -13.17 -8.01
N GLY A 122 -7.79 -13.76 -7.72
CA GLY A 122 -7.21 -14.82 -8.55
C GLY A 122 -6.72 -14.35 -9.92
N ALA A 123 -6.75 -13.04 -10.18
CA ALA A 123 -6.35 -12.45 -11.46
C ALA A 123 -4.85 -12.58 -11.74
N ALA A 124 -4.03 -12.69 -10.70
CA ALA A 124 -2.60 -12.93 -10.81
C ALA A 124 -2.04 -13.58 -9.55
N ASN A 125 -1.13 -14.52 -9.72
CA ASN A 125 -0.31 -15.11 -8.67
C ASN A 125 1.04 -15.52 -9.28
N GLY A 126 2.04 -14.66 -9.12
CA GLY A 126 3.33 -14.88 -9.77
C GLY A 126 4.31 -13.73 -9.54
N THR A 127 5.34 -13.71 -10.37
CA THR A 127 6.44 -12.74 -10.25
C THR A 127 6.21 -11.55 -11.16
N VAL A 128 6.37 -10.35 -10.64
CA VAL A 128 6.32 -9.09 -11.39
C VAL A 128 7.51 -9.03 -12.34
N GLN A 129 7.25 -8.97 -13.64
CA GLN A 129 8.29 -8.86 -14.65
C GLN A 129 8.65 -7.40 -14.93
N GLU A 130 7.63 -6.58 -15.12
CA GLU A 130 7.78 -5.20 -15.58
C GLU A 130 6.70 -4.32 -14.99
N ILE A 131 7.06 -3.10 -14.65
CA ILE A 131 6.15 -2.04 -14.22
C ILE A 131 6.33 -0.87 -15.18
N THR A 132 5.27 -0.56 -15.94
CA THR A 132 5.19 0.61 -16.80
C THR A 132 4.22 1.63 -16.23
N LEU A 133 4.07 2.79 -16.88
CA LEU A 133 3.14 3.83 -16.44
C LEU A 133 1.68 3.36 -16.35
N ASN A 134 1.26 2.47 -17.24
CA ASN A 134 -0.13 2.05 -17.37
C ASN A 134 -0.34 0.56 -17.15
N THR A 135 0.72 -0.23 -17.00
CA THR A 135 0.60 -1.69 -16.88
C THR A 135 1.66 -2.28 -15.95
N VAL A 136 1.25 -3.28 -15.19
CA VAL A 136 2.13 -4.18 -14.45
C VAL A 136 1.98 -5.58 -15.06
N LYS A 137 3.07 -6.16 -15.56
CA LYS A 137 3.10 -7.52 -16.10
C LYS A 137 3.55 -8.48 -15.02
N ILE A 138 2.76 -9.51 -14.79
CA ILE A 138 3.00 -10.55 -13.78
C ILE A 138 3.04 -11.88 -14.48
N GLN A 139 4.15 -12.58 -14.36
CA GLN A 139 4.25 -13.97 -14.82
C GLN A 139 3.74 -14.90 -13.74
N ASN A 140 2.62 -15.53 -14.00
CA ASN A 140 2.01 -16.51 -13.12
C ASN A 140 2.84 -17.81 -13.08
N PHE A 141 2.61 -18.64 -12.05
CA PHE A 141 3.31 -19.92 -11.90
C PHE A 141 2.98 -20.95 -12.96
N ASP A 142 1.87 -20.79 -13.70
CA ASP A 142 1.50 -21.57 -14.85
C ASP A 142 2.13 -21.07 -16.18
N ASN A 143 3.08 -20.13 -16.08
CA ASN A 143 3.75 -19.44 -17.19
C ASN A 143 2.86 -18.52 -18.03
N THR A 144 1.62 -18.29 -17.65
CA THR A 144 0.80 -17.24 -18.27
C THR A 144 1.23 -15.84 -17.80
N ILE A 145 0.94 -14.81 -18.59
CA ILE A 145 1.23 -13.43 -18.23
C ILE A 145 -0.09 -12.71 -17.96
N SER A 146 -0.27 -12.26 -16.73
CA SER A 146 -1.35 -11.36 -16.35
C SER A 146 -0.89 -9.91 -16.48
N THR A 147 -1.70 -9.09 -17.15
CA THR A 147 -1.47 -7.65 -17.28
C THR A 147 -2.51 -6.90 -16.44
N VAL A 148 -2.04 -6.17 -15.45
CA VAL A 148 -2.89 -5.48 -14.48
C VAL A 148 -2.61 -3.98 -14.52
N PRO A 149 -3.63 -3.09 -14.56
CA PRO A 149 -3.41 -1.67 -14.40
C PRO A 149 -2.80 -1.33 -13.03
N PRO A 150 -1.82 -0.41 -12.94
CA PRO A 150 -1.23 0.01 -11.66
C PRO A 150 -2.27 0.44 -10.62
N TYR A 151 -3.34 1.09 -11.07
CA TYR A 151 -4.43 1.53 -10.21
C TYR A 151 -5.09 0.39 -9.43
N THR A 152 -5.19 -0.80 -10.00
CA THR A 152 -5.74 -1.99 -9.32
C THR A 152 -4.93 -2.35 -8.08
N LEU A 153 -3.60 -2.24 -8.15
CA LEU A 153 -2.69 -2.53 -7.03
C LEU A 153 -2.73 -1.45 -5.93
N VAL A 154 -3.12 -0.22 -6.29
CA VAL A 154 -3.27 0.87 -5.31
C VAL A 154 -4.65 0.86 -4.67
N SER A 155 -5.70 0.54 -5.44
CA SER A 155 -7.09 0.61 -4.99
C SER A 155 -7.60 -0.66 -4.29
N SER A 156 -6.93 -1.79 -4.48
CA SER A 156 -7.33 -3.08 -3.92
C SER A 156 -6.20 -3.69 -3.11
N PRO A 157 -6.49 -4.39 -2.01
CA PRO A 157 -5.46 -5.09 -1.27
C PRO A 157 -4.85 -6.19 -2.12
N PHE A 158 -3.55 -6.38 -2.01
CA PHE A 158 -2.81 -7.49 -2.61
C PHE A 158 -1.74 -7.98 -1.63
N GLN A 159 -1.26 -9.20 -1.81
CA GLN A 159 -0.18 -9.75 -1.00
C GLN A 159 1.15 -9.63 -1.75
N ASN A 160 2.14 -8.99 -1.13
CA ASN A 160 3.53 -8.98 -1.59
C ASN A 160 4.34 -9.94 -0.70
N TRP A 161 4.89 -10.97 -1.31
CA TRP A 161 5.64 -12.02 -0.62
C TRP A 161 7.11 -11.67 -0.39
N ARG A 162 7.55 -10.46 -0.77
CA ARG A 162 8.93 -9.97 -0.54
C ARG A 162 9.36 -10.12 0.91
N GLY A 163 8.49 -9.73 1.85
CA GLY A 163 8.77 -9.84 3.28
C GLY A 163 9.00 -11.28 3.73
N MET A 164 8.24 -12.25 3.19
CA MET A 164 8.46 -13.68 3.46
C MET A 164 9.83 -14.14 2.95
N VAL A 165 10.21 -13.76 1.72
CA VAL A 165 11.53 -14.12 1.15
C VAL A 165 12.65 -13.52 1.98
N GLN A 166 12.52 -12.26 2.41
CA GLN A 166 13.53 -11.54 3.21
C GLN A 166 13.64 -12.07 4.64
N SER A 167 12.56 -12.56 5.23
CA SER A 167 12.57 -13.12 6.59
C SER A 167 13.24 -14.50 6.70
N GLY A 168 13.59 -15.11 5.57
CA GLY A 168 14.21 -16.45 5.55
C GLY A 168 13.28 -17.57 6.00
N GLY A 169 11.97 -17.34 6.05
CA GLY A 169 11.03 -18.35 6.49
C GLY A 169 9.61 -18.18 5.92
N ARG A 170 8.96 -19.28 5.61
CA ARG A 170 7.56 -19.32 5.18
C ARG A 170 6.68 -19.82 6.32
N ARG A 171 5.60 -19.06 6.61
CA ARG A 171 4.58 -19.53 7.56
C ARG A 171 3.83 -20.73 7.00
N VAL A 172 3.88 -21.85 7.71
CA VAL A 172 3.08 -23.05 7.43
C VAL A 172 2.10 -23.26 8.57
N MET A 173 0.82 -23.44 8.23
CA MET A 173 -0.23 -23.74 9.20
C MET A 173 -0.71 -25.16 8.98
N LYS A 174 -0.57 -25.99 10.01
CA LYS A 174 -1.04 -27.37 10.02
C LYS A 174 -1.97 -27.59 11.21
N ASN A 175 -3.02 -28.38 10.99
CA ASN A 175 -4.00 -28.73 12.01
C ASN A 175 -3.87 -30.22 12.31
N ILE A 176 -3.89 -30.57 13.59
CA ILE A 176 -3.98 -31.94 14.06
C ILE A 176 -5.31 -32.05 14.82
N THR A 177 -6.17 -32.96 14.41
CA THR A 177 -7.44 -33.20 15.07
C THR A 177 -7.25 -34.31 16.13
N LEU A 178 -7.63 -34.01 17.35
CA LEU A 178 -7.59 -34.97 18.49
C LEU A 178 -9.00 -35.44 18.78
N ASP A 179 -9.14 -36.73 19.10
CA ASP A 179 -10.39 -37.29 19.58
C ASP A 179 -10.63 -36.88 21.05
N LEU A 180 -11.72 -36.16 21.28
CA LEU A 180 -12.07 -35.67 22.61
C LEU A 180 -12.31 -36.81 23.63
N THR A 181 -12.74 -37.99 23.17
CA THR A 181 -12.99 -39.15 24.05
C THR A 181 -11.70 -39.70 24.64
N THR A 182 -10.55 -39.39 24.06
CA THR A 182 -9.22 -39.81 24.53
C THR A 182 -8.59 -38.82 25.52
N LEU A 183 -9.22 -37.66 25.75
CA LEU A 183 -8.72 -36.66 26.69
C LEU A 183 -8.91 -37.12 28.13
N GLN A 184 -7.81 -37.16 28.86
CA GLN A 184 -7.81 -37.52 30.28
C GLN A 184 -6.69 -36.82 31.04
N PHE A 185 -6.84 -36.73 32.36
CA PHE A 185 -5.75 -36.28 33.20
C PHE A 185 -4.65 -37.34 33.26
N CYS A 186 -3.39 -36.90 33.23
CA CYS A 186 -2.26 -37.78 33.28
C CYS A 186 -2.06 -38.32 34.70
N THR A 187 -1.94 -39.65 34.85
CA THR A 187 -1.49 -40.25 36.10
C THR A 187 0.04 -40.14 36.23
N PRO A 188 0.61 -40.26 37.46
CA PRO A 188 2.05 -40.27 37.63
C PRO A 188 2.75 -41.32 36.78
N GLU A 189 2.16 -42.53 36.68
CA GLU A 189 2.70 -43.64 35.89
C GLU A 189 2.72 -43.30 34.38
N MET A 190 1.71 -42.58 33.89
CA MET A 190 1.69 -42.09 32.48
C MET A 190 2.82 -41.10 32.23
N LEU A 191 3.04 -40.16 33.14
CA LEU A 191 4.10 -39.17 33.02
C LEU A 191 5.48 -39.83 33.05
N ASP A 192 5.69 -40.82 33.95
CA ASP A 192 6.93 -41.57 34.03
C ASP A 192 7.19 -42.40 32.77
N ARG A 193 6.13 -42.99 32.18
CA ARG A 193 6.22 -43.69 30.92
C ARG A 193 6.65 -42.72 29.79
N TYR A 194 6.01 -41.55 29.68
CA TYR A 194 6.39 -40.55 28.66
C TYR A 194 7.84 -40.07 28.77
N ARG A 195 8.35 -39.89 30.01
CA ARG A 195 9.75 -39.55 30.25
C ARG A 195 10.71 -40.66 29.82
N LYS A 196 10.34 -41.93 30.02
CA LYS A 196 11.18 -43.08 29.67
C LYS A 196 11.17 -43.39 28.17
N GLU A 197 9.98 -43.34 27.57
CA GLU A 197 9.80 -43.75 26.17
C GLU A 197 10.08 -42.65 25.15
N ILE A 198 9.92 -41.37 25.55
CA ILE A 198 10.06 -40.24 24.65
C ILE A 198 11.26 -39.39 25.06
N PRO A 199 12.41 -39.48 24.35
CA PRO A 199 13.65 -38.74 24.72
C PRO A 199 13.44 -37.23 24.88
N LEU A 200 12.61 -36.63 24.04
CA LEU A 200 12.28 -35.19 24.10
C LEU A 200 11.48 -34.78 25.35
N MET A 201 10.94 -35.74 26.08
CA MET A 201 10.17 -35.52 27.31
C MET A 201 10.89 -35.97 28.58
N ALA A 202 12.15 -36.41 28.48
CA ALA A 202 12.90 -36.97 29.60
C ALA A 202 12.99 -36.06 30.84
N ASP A 203 13.09 -34.75 30.60
CA ASP A 203 13.16 -33.68 31.61
C ASP A 203 11.82 -32.98 31.88
N TYR A 204 10.72 -33.47 31.30
CA TYR A 204 9.42 -32.81 31.45
C TYR A 204 8.93 -32.89 32.89
N GLN A 205 8.60 -31.74 33.47
CA GLN A 205 7.93 -31.60 34.76
C GLN A 205 6.69 -30.71 34.58
N PRO A 206 5.52 -31.17 35.02
CA PRO A 206 4.33 -30.33 35.04
C PRO A 206 4.51 -29.20 36.06
N GLU A 207 3.76 -28.11 35.86
CA GLU A 207 3.72 -27.02 36.84
C GLU A 207 3.31 -27.52 38.22
N ALA A 208 3.94 -26.99 39.27
CA ALA A 208 3.68 -27.39 40.63
C ALA A 208 2.20 -27.22 41.00
N GLY A 209 1.56 -28.30 41.45
CA GLY A 209 0.16 -28.31 41.86
C GLY A 209 -0.86 -28.44 40.70
N VAL A 210 -0.41 -28.59 39.46
CA VAL A 210 -1.28 -28.79 38.29
C VAL A 210 -1.14 -30.22 37.76
N VAL A 211 -2.27 -30.96 37.66
CA VAL A 211 -2.30 -32.25 36.97
C VAL A 211 -2.57 -31.99 35.50
N PRO A 212 -1.61 -32.21 34.60
CA PRO A 212 -1.80 -31.91 33.19
C PRO A 212 -2.72 -32.94 32.51
N THR A 213 -3.42 -32.52 31.47
CA THR A 213 -4.07 -33.44 30.55
C THR A 213 -3.08 -34.02 29.56
N ASN A 214 -3.38 -35.18 28.98
CA ASN A 214 -2.56 -35.79 27.92
C ASN A 214 -2.41 -34.84 26.68
N SER A 215 -3.40 -34.02 26.37
CA SER A 215 -3.31 -33.02 25.28
C SER A 215 -2.33 -31.88 25.60
N GLN A 216 -2.26 -31.46 26.87
CA GLN A 216 -1.27 -30.45 27.29
C GLN A 216 0.16 -31.02 27.19
N VAL A 217 0.37 -32.25 27.63
CA VAL A 217 1.67 -32.94 27.49
C VAL A 217 2.03 -33.10 26.02
N TYR A 218 1.05 -33.46 25.16
CA TYR A 218 1.24 -33.60 23.73
C TYR A 218 1.60 -32.27 23.07
N ARG A 219 1.02 -31.15 23.51
CA ARG A 219 1.38 -29.80 23.03
C ARG A 219 2.87 -29.50 23.30
N VAL A 220 3.35 -29.77 24.52
CA VAL A 220 4.75 -29.57 24.87
C VAL A 220 5.67 -30.49 24.05
N TYR A 221 5.27 -31.74 23.82
CA TYR A 221 5.99 -32.64 22.94
C TYR A 221 6.11 -32.10 21.52
N ILE A 222 5.01 -31.61 20.93
CA ILE A 222 5.02 -31.01 19.57
C ILE A 222 5.98 -29.84 19.53
N GLU A 223 5.93 -28.93 20.52
CA GLU A 223 6.81 -27.76 20.59
C GLU A 223 8.28 -28.17 20.60
N ARG A 224 8.67 -29.09 21.48
CA ARG A 224 10.05 -29.60 21.57
C ARG A 224 10.48 -30.34 20.30
N TYR A 225 9.58 -31.14 19.72
CA TYR A 225 9.85 -31.83 18.47
C TYR A 225 10.09 -30.85 17.32
N LEU A 226 9.26 -29.83 17.18
CA LEU A 226 9.41 -28.84 16.14
C LEU A 226 10.68 -28.00 16.32
N CYS A 227 11.02 -27.63 17.56
CA CYS A 227 12.28 -26.95 17.86
C CYS A 227 13.52 -27.83 17.58
N SER A 228 13.39 -29.16 17.59
CA SER A 228 14.50 -30.06 17.25
C SER A 228 14.73 -30.23 15.77
N LEU A 229 13.78 -29.80 14.91
CA LEU A 229 13.89 -29.96 13.46
C LEU A 229 14.73 -28.83 12.83
N PRO A 230 15.76 -29.17 12.04
CA PRO A 230 16.63 -28.16 11.40
C PRO A 230 15.95 -27.37 10.30
N VAL A 231 14.78 -27.82 9.83
CA VAL A 231 13.98 -27.14 8.81
C VAL A 231 13.06 -26.07 9.39
N VAL A 232 12.90 -26.01 10.71
CA VAL A 232 12.09 -25.01 11.40
C VAL A 232 12.96 -23.83 11.76
N ASN A 233 12.62 -22.66 11.26
CA ASN A 233 13.31 -21.42 11.62
C ASN A 233 12.91 -21.03 13.06
N GLN A 234 13.88 -21.03 13.96
CA GLN A 234 13.66 -20.73 15.37
C GLN A 234 13.74 -19.25 15.72
N ASP A 235 14.19 -18.42 14.77
CA ASP A 235 14.24 -16.96 14.94
C ASP A 235 12.87 -16.30 14.72
N LEU A 236 11.89 -17.09 14.28
CA LEU A 236 10.53 -16.65 13.99
C LEU A 236 9.51 -17.36 14.90
N ASP A 237 8.37 -16.72 15.12
CA ASP A 237 7.35 -17.18 16.04
C ASP A 237 6.84 -18.60 15.73
N LEU A 238 7.01 -19.52 16.67
CA LEU A 238 6.39 -20.82 16.70
C LEU A 238 5.17 -20.78 17.63
N ILE A 239 3.97 -20.86 17.06
CA ILE A 239 2.73 -20.80 17.83
C ILE A 239 2.03 -22.15 17.78
N ILE A 240 1.89 -22.80 18.94
CA ILE A 240 1.11 -24.01 19.12
C ILE A 240 -0.07 -23.68 20.01
N SER A 241 -1.27 -23.62 19.42
CA SER A 241 -2.50 -23.30 20.14
C SER A 241 -3.53 -24.40 20.00
N GLN A 242 -4.27 -24.65 21.07
CA GLN A 242 -5.45 -25.51 21.05
C GLN A 242 -6.67 -24.63 20.80
N LYS A 243 -7.46 -24.94 19.78
CA LYS A 243 -8.72 -24.27 19.52
C LYS A 243 -9.87 -25.02 20.24
N GLU A 244 -10.99 -24.30 20.30
CA GLU A 244 -12.24 -24.89 20.82
C GLU A 244 -12.62 -26.18 20.08
N ALA A 245 -13.24 -27.10 20.83
CA ALA A 245 -13.73 -28.34 20.28
C ALA A 245 -14.83 -28.08 19.24
N THR A 246 -14.71 -28.72 18.09
CA THR A 246 -15.78 -28.78 17.09
C THR A 246 -16.61 -30.02 17.23
N MET A 247 -17.69 -30.17 16.46
CA MET A 247 -18.50 -31.41 16.43
C MET A 247 -17.69 -32.69 16.11
N TYR A 248 -16.46 -32.54 15.59
CA TYR A 248 -15.57 -33.65 15.19
C TYR A 248 -14.31 -33.78 16.05
N GLY A 249 -14.21 -33.10 17.19
CA GLY A 249 -13.07 -33.19 18.09
C GLY A 249 -12.36 -31.89 18.39
N ALA A 250 -11.33 -31.91 19.24
CA ALA A 250 -10.46 -30.77 19.52
C ALA A 250 -9.46 -30.60 18.39
N VAL A 251 -9.29 -29.35 17.93
CA VAL A 251 -8.36 -29.03 16.87
C VAL A 251 -7.17 -28.26 17.44
N SER A 252 -5.98 -28.82 17.29
CA SER A 252 -4.73 -28.16 17.63
C SER A 252 -4.15 -27.51 16.36
N TYR A 253 -3.78 -26.24 16.46
CA TYR A 253 -3.11 -25.54 15.36
C TYR A 253 -1.65 -25.29 15.70
N THR A 254 -0.80 -25.61 14.76
CA THR A 254 0.63 -25.34 14.86
C THR A 254 1.03 -24.37 13.77
N HIS A 255 1.59 -23.23 14.15
CA HIS A 255 2.17 -22.28 13.20
C HIS A 255 3.66 -22.54 13.09
N LEU A 256 4.10 -23.06 11.96
CA LEU A 256 5.48 -23.33 11.64
C LEU A 256 6.01 -22.29 10.67
N THR A 257 7.17 -21.73 10.95
CA THR A 257 7.91 -20.94 10.00
C THR A 257 9.00 -21.82 9.40
N LEU A 258 8.83 -22.19 8.13
CA LEU A 258 9.82 -22.98 7.40
C LEU A 258 10.74 -22.05 6.61
N PRO A 259 12.06 -22.37 6.51
CA PRO A 259 12.96 -21.64 5.64
C PRO A 259 12.49 -21.74 4.19
N THR A 260 12.50 -20.62 3.47
CA THR A 260 12.26 -20.57 2.02
C THR A 260 13.51 -21.05 1.30
N LYS A 261 13.35 -21.94 0.35
CA LYS A 261 14.39 -22.26 -0.64
C LYS A 261 14.28 -21.32 -1.81
#